data_329123d059de9e83223f3d749401f425
#
_entry.id   329123d059de9e83223f3d749401f425
#
_cell.length_a   1.000
_cell.length_b   1.000
_cell.length_c   1.000
_cell.angle_alpha   90.00
_cell.angle_beta   90.00
_cell.angle_gamma   90.00
#
_symmetry.space_group_name_H-M   'P 1'
#
loop_
_entity.id
_entity.type
_entity.pdbx_description
1 polymer ?
#
loop_
_entity_poly.entity_id
_entity_poly.type
_entity_poly.pdbx_seq_one_letter_code
_entity_poly.pdbx_strand_id
1 'polypeptide(L)'
;LWLLGTTGIYNDSNQYIAMHIHREPLYSFFLWIFRSLFGETKYLDIVRFLQNGLAAFSVIWLAESLKKRFDFGQWMEALVCLILLAPHIITPVFSASGLVLSNGVISEALGLPLFYLFTAQCMKMVYTRQRGAALSSLLLSLFLSLVRGQMMFTILLWLVFAGAVVIVEKKKLAKR
;
A
#
# COMPACT_ATOMS: atom_id res chain seq x y z
N LEU A 1 -2.83 -14.89 6.55
CA LEU A 1 -1.60 -14.16 6.87
C LEU A 1 -1.48 -13.88 8.38
N TRP A 2 -2.49 -13.30 9.02
CA TRP A 2 -2.46 -12.99 10.47
C TRP A 2 -2.22 -14.23 11.35
N LEU A 3 -2.78 -15.37 10.98
CA LEU A 3 -2.61 -16.66 11.69
C LEU A 3 -1.22 -17.30 11.47
N LEU A 4 -0.45 -16.85 10.48
CA LEU A 4 0.84 -17.41 10.11
C LEU A 4 2.01 -16.84 10.92
N GLY A 5 1.87 -16.71 12.24
CA GLY A 5 2.99 -16.33 13.08
C GLY A 5 2.66 -15.23 14.11
N THR A 6 3.69 -14.80 14.80
CA THR A 6 3.66 -13.74 15.82
C THR A 6 3.98 -12.37 15.21
N THR A 7 3.85 -11.32 16.01
CA THR A 7 4.30 -9.97 15.62
C THR A 7 5.81 -9.97 15.39
N GLY A 8 6.23 -9.53 14.22
CA GLY A 8 7.63 -9.49 13.84
C GLY A 8 8.32 -8.21 14.29
N ILE A 9 9.37 -8.35 15.10
CA ILE A 9 10.24 -7.25 15.47
C ILE A 9 11.53 -7.37 14.62
N TYR A 10 11.76 -6.38 13.78
CA TYR A 10 12.95 -6.25 12.94
C TYR A 10 13.93 -5.25 13.56
N ASN A 11 15.14 -5.17 13.04
CA ASN A 11 16.16 -4.24 13.54
C ASN A 11 15.68 -2.78 13.61
N ASP A 12 14.83 -2.39 12.66
CA ASP A 12 14.28 -1.03 12.57
C ASP A 12 13.03 -0.80 13.42
N SER A 13 12.37 -1.87 13.89
CA SER A 13 11.08 -1.76 14.61
C SER A 13 11.19 -0.91 15.87
N ASN A 14 12.25 -1.07 16.63
CA ASN A 14 12.49 -0.29 17.86
C ASN A 14 12.61 1.21 17.58
N GLN A 15 13.14 1.60 16.42
CA GLN A 15 13.25 3.00 16.02
C GLN A 15 11.90 3.61 15.64
N TYR A 16 11.00 2.83 15.03
CA TYR A 16 9.62 3.26 14.77
C TYR A 16 8.79 3.36 16.05
N ILE A 17 8.93 2.38 16.96
CA ILE A 17 8.24 2.37 18.26
C ILE A 17 8.69 3.54 19.14
N ALA A 18 9.98 3.85 19.13
CA ALA A 18 10.57 4.98 19.86
C ALA A 18 10.38 6.34 19.17
N MET A 19 9.73 6.39 18.02
CA MET A 19 9.53 7.61 17.19
C MET A 19 10.87 8.33 16.92
N HIS A 20 11.89 7.59 16.51
CA HIS A 20 13.22 8.15 16.30
C HIS A 20 13.22 9.15 15.15
N ILE A 21 13.90 10.30 15.33
CA ILE A 21 13.88 11.44 14.37
C ILE A 21 14.39 11.09 12.96
N HIS A 22 15.15 10.01 12.82
CA HIS A 22 15.67 9.55 11.53
C HIS A 22 14.72 8.61 10.78
N ARG A 23 13.52 8.35 11.33
CA ARG A 23 12.51 7.50 10.70
C ARG A 23 11.34 8.31 10.15
N GLU A 24 10.71 7.75 9.14
CA GLU A 24 9.53 8.37 8.52
C GLU A 24 8.41 8.55 9.54
N PRO A 25 7.84 9.76 9.61
CA PRO A 25 6.98 10.14 10.74
C PRO A 25 5.62 9.43 10.73
N LEU A 26 5.07 9.12 9.55
CA LEU A 26 3.70 8.65 9.47
C LEU A 26 3.52 7.24 10.03
N TYR A 27 4.50 6.33 9.80
CA TYR A 27 4.42 4.98 10.36
C TYR A 27 4.60 4.99 11.88
N SER A 28 5.54 5.77 12.40
CA SER A 28 5.74 5.96 13.83
C SER A 28 4.50 6.58 14.49
N PHE A 29 3.88 7.58 13.85
CA PHE A 29 2.64 8.19 14.32
C PHE A 29 1.46 7.21 14.30
N PHE A 30 1.36 6.37 13.29
CA PHE A 30 0.38 5.28 13.23
C PHE A 30 0.55 4.34 14.43
N LEU A 31 1.75 3.86 14.73
CA LEU A 31 2.02 3.04 15.91
C LEU A 31 1.65 3.74 17.22
N TRP A 32 1.99 5.02 17.33
CA TRP A 32 1.69 5.82 18.52
C TRP A 32 0.20 5.97 18.76
N ILE A 33 -0.61 6.19 17.73
CA ILE A 33 -2.08 6.26 17.87
C ILE A 33 -2.60 4.96 18.46
N PHE A 34 -2.22 3.80 17.94
CA PHE A 34 -2.72 2.52 18.42
C PHE A 34 -2.22 2.19 19.82
N ARG A 35 -0.99 2.56 20.14
CA ARG A 35 -0.42 2.45 21.49
C ARG A 35 -1.19 3.28 22.50
N SER A 36 -1.56 4.51 22.13
CA SER A 36 -2.34 5.40 22.99
C SER A 36 -3.78 4.92 23.20
N LEU A 37 -4.39 4.29 22.19
CA LEU A 37 -5.77 3.82 22.25
C LEU A 37 -5.92 2.46 22.96
N PHE A 38 -4.97 1.54 22.77
CA PHE A 38 -5.10 0.13 23.16
C PHE A 38 -4.07 -0.31 24.22
N GLY A 39 -3.18 0.59 24.62
CA GLY A 39 -2.13 0.33 25.60
C GLY A 39 -0.97 -0.52 25.09
N GLU A 40 0.09 -0.59 25.90
CA GLU A 40 1.38 -1.19 25.54
C GLU A 40 1.32 -2.68 25.17
N THR A 41 0.37 -3.41 25.73
CA THR A 41 0.33 -4.88 25.60
C THR A 41 -0.43 -5.36 24.36
N LYS A 42 -1.41 -4.57 23.86
CA LYS A 42 -2.33 -5.01 22.80
C LYS A 42 -2.15 -4.31 21.46
N TYR A 43 -1.51 -3.13 21.43
CA TYR A 43 -1.48 -2.32 20.21
C TYR A 43 -0.78 -3.00 19.03
N LEU A 44 0.28 -3.77 19.28
CA LEU A 44 1.00 -4.47 18.20
C LEU A 44 0.15 -5.56 17.52
N ASP A 45 -0.67 -6.29 18.29
CA ASP A 45 -1.56 -7.29 17.72
C ASP A 45 -2.66 -6.65 16.88
N ILE A 46 -3.17 -5.49 17.32
CA ILE A 46 -4.18 -4.72 16.57
C ILE A 46 -3.56 -4.14 15.30
N VAL A 47 -2.37 -3.55 15.39
CA VAL A 47 -1.63 -3.05 14.21
C VAL A 47 -1.41 -4.19 13.21
N ARG A 48 -0.96 -5.35 13.66
CA ARG A 48 -0.76 -6.54 12.83
C ARG A 48 -2.07 -6.97 12.15
N PHE A 49 -3.18 -7.01 12.90
CA PHE A 49 -4.48 -7.35 12.34
C PHE A 49 -4.89 -6.36 11.22
N LEU A 50 -4.73 -5.07 11.47
CA LEU A 50 -5.06 -4.03 10.50
C LEU A 50 -4.17 -4.07 9.26
N GLN A 51 -2.86 -4.28 9.43
CA GLN A 51 -1.93 -4.41 8.30
C GLN A 51 -2.28 -5.62 7.41
N ASN A 52 -2.64 -6.76 8.01
CA ASN A 52 -3.07 -7.93 7.26
C ASN A 52 -4.41 -7.71 6.55
N GLY A 53 -5.36 -7.06 7.22
CA GLY A 53 -6.64 -6.68 6.61
C GLY A 53 -6.46 -5.73 5.43
N LEU A 54 -5.61 -4.71 5.60
CA LEU A 54 -5.28 -3.76 4.53
C LEU A 54 -4.54 -4.45 3.36
N ALA A 55 -3.63 -5.37 3.65
CA ALA A 55 -2.93 -6.15 2.62
C ALA A 55 -3.91 -6.98 1.80
N ALA A 56 -4.80 -7.74 2.44
CA ALA A 56 -5.81 -8.53 1.76
C ALA A 56 -6.76 -7.66 0.93
N PHE A 57 -7.28 -6.58 1.53
CA PHE A 57 -8.16 -5.64 0.86
C PHE A 57 -7.51 -5.01 -0.38
N SER A 58 -6.28 -4.52 -0.25
CA SER A 58 -5.57 -3.84 -1.35
C SER A 58 -5.26 -4.78 -2.52
N VAL A 59 -4.91 -6.04 -2.23
CA VAL A 59 -4.68 -7.07 -3.26
C VAL A 59 -5.96 -7.36 -4.03
N ILE A 60 -7.07 -7.62 -3.33
CA ILE A 60 -8.37 -7.89 -3.97
C ILE A 60 -8.80 -6.67 -4.80
N TRP A 61 -8.70 -5.47 -4.24
CA TRP A 61 -9.09 -4.24 -4.93
C TRP A 61 -8.29 -3.99 -6.22
N LEU A 62 -6.98 -4.20 -6.17
CA LEU A 62 -6.13 -4.05 -7.35
C LEU A 62 -6.41 -5.15 -8.39
N ALA A 63 -6.55 -6.42 -7.95
CA ALA A 63 -6.85 -7.54 -8.85
C ALA A 63 -8.20 -7.34 -9.57
N GLU A 64 -9.25 -6.93 -8.85
CA GLU A 64 -10.54 -6.58 -9.46
C GLU A 64 -10.43 -5.39 -10.42
N SER A 65 -9.62 -4.38 -10.09
CA SER A 65 -9.41 -3.22 -10.96
C SER A 65 -8.74 -3.63 -12.26
N LEU A 66 -7.76 -4.52 -12.20
CA LEU A 66 -7.08 -5.11 -13.35
C LEU A 66 -8.04 -5.98 -14.18
N LYS A 67 -8.80 -6.86 -13.54
CA LYS A 67 -9.81 -7.70 -14.20
C LYS A 67 -10.81 -6.87 -14.99
N LYS A 68 -11.40 -5.85 -14.36
CA LYS A 68 -12.37 -4.95 -15.02
C LYS A 68 -11.76 -4.20 -16.20
N ARG A 69 -10.46 -4.01 -16.19
CA ARG A 69 -9.76 -3.27 -17.24
C ARG A 69 -9.34 -4.13 -18.42
N PHE A 70 -8.82 -5.32 -18.13
CA PHE A 70 -8.24 -6.23 -19.13
C PHE A 70 -9.16 -7.37 -19.52
N ASP A 71 -10.37 -7.41 -18.91
CA ASP A 71 -11.42 -8.40 -19.16
C ASP A 71 -10.92 -9.86 -19.11
N PHE A 72 -10.08 -10.15 -18.13
CA PHE A 72 -9.56 -11.50 -17.95
C PHE A 72 -10.43 -12.36 -17.01
N GLY A 73 -10.39 -13.68 -17.24
CA GLY A 73 -11.19 -14.64 -16.48
C GLY A 73 -10.76 -14.81 -15.03
N GLN A 74 -11.56 -15.54 -14.26
CA GLN A 74 -11.36 -15.77 -12.81
C GLN A 74 -10.02 -16.42 -12.49
N TRP A 75 -9.51 -17.32 -13.32
CA TRP A 75 -8.21 -17.95 -13.12
C TRP A 75 -7.05 -16.96 -13.18
N MET A 76 -7.12 -16.02 -14.11
CA MET A 76 -6.12 -14.97 -14.21
C MET A 76 -6.20 -14.01 -13.03
N GLU A 77 -7.41 -13.71 -12.53
CA GLU A 77 -7.61 -12.91 -11.31
C GLU A 77 -6.96 -13.60 -10.10
N ALA A 78 -7.18 -14.91 -9.93
CA ALA A 78 -6.55 -15.69 -8.87
C ALA A 78 -5.01 -15.67 -8.98
N LEU A 79 -4.46 -15.78 -10.20
CA LEU A 79 -3.03 -15.69 -10.43
C LEU A 79 -2.48 -14.30 -10.08
N VAL A 80 -3.18 -13.24 -10.46
CA VAL A 80 -2.83 -11.86 -10.08
C VAL A 80 -2.83 -11.70 -8.57
N CYS A 81 -3.85 -12.20 -7.86
CA CYS A 81 -3.88 -12.18 -6.40
C CYS A 81 -2.67 -12.91 -5.80
N LEU A 82 -2.30 -14.07 -6.31
CA LEU A 82 -1.13 -14.83 -5.85
C LEU A 82 0.17 -14.04 -6.08
N ILE A 83 0.34 -13.41 -7.23
CA ILE A 83 1.50 -12.57 -7.53
C ILE A 83 1.57 -11.37 -6.57
N LEU A 84 0.45 -10.69 -6.33
CA LEU A 84 0.39 -9.54 -5.42
C LEU A 84 0.59 -9.94 -3.95
N LEU A 85 0.20 -11.16 -3.56
CA LEU A 85 0.47 -11.72 -2.24
C LEU A 85 1.90 -12.27 -2.09
N ALA A 86 2.60 -12.51 -3.20
CA ALA A 86 3.93 -13.11 -3.19
C ALA A 86 4.91 -12.40 -2.23
N PRO A 87 5.01 -11.05 -2.16
CA PRO A 87 5.90 -10.39 -1.21
C PRO A 87 5.60 -10.74 0.25
N HIS A 88 4.33 -10.97 0.61
CA HIS A 88 3.93 -11.35 1.96
C HIS A 88 4.24 -12.81 2.28
N ILE A 89 4.16 -13.70 1.27
CA ILE A 89 4.36 -15.16 1.42
C ILE A 89 5.84 -15.51 1.32
N ILE A 90 6.59 -14.83 0.44
CA ILE A 90 7.98 -15.15 0.15
C ILE A 90 8.92 -14.59 1.24
N THR A 91 8.59 -13.46 1.85
CA THR A 91 9.43 -12.84 2.89
C THR A 91 9.83 -13.83 4.00
N PRO A 92 8.95 -14.71 4.53
CA PRO A 92 9.36 -15.70 5.52
C PRO A 92 10.42 -16.68 5.04
N VAL A 93 10.44 -16.98 3.73
CA VAL A 93 11.40 -17.94 3.15
C VAL A 93 12.80 -17.34 3.02
N PHE A 94 12.87 -16.05 2.72
CA PHE A 94 14.14 -15.36 2.46
C PHE A 94 14.63 -14.49 3.63
N SER A 95 13.78 -14.21 4.63
CA SER A 95 14.18 -13.48 5.81
C SER A 95 14.70 -14.43 6.89
N ALA A 96 15.78 -14.06 7.54
CA ALA A 96 16.32 -14.82 8.67
C ALA A 96 15.32 -14.95 9.85
N SER A 97 14.31 -14.08 9.90
CA SER A 97 13.27 -14.08 10.93
C SER A 97 12.12 -15.06 10.65
N GLY A 98 11.98 -15.55 9.41
CA GLY A 98 10.85 -16.41 9.02
C GLY A 98 9.47 -15.74 9.12
N LEU A 99 9.39 -14.41 9.22
CA LEU A 99 8.17 -13.66 9.51
C LEU A 99 7.49 -13.14 8.24
N VAL A 100 6.17 -13.21 8.21
CA VAL A 100 5.33 -12.64 7.15
C VAL A 100 5.44 -11.13 7.16
N LEU A 101 5.61 -10.50 5.99
CA LEU A 101 5.81 -9.05 5.85
C LEU A 101 4.74 -8.24 6.58
N SER A 102 3.46 -8.58 6.42
CA SER A 102 2.34 -7.88 7.06
C SER A 102 2.24 -8.10 8.57
N ASN A 103 3.00 -9.03 9.14
CA ASN A 103 3.13 -9.23 10.59
C ASN A 103 4.29 -8.41 11.18
N GLY A 104 5.12 -7.78 10.35
CA GLY A 104 6.27 -7.01 10.77
C GLY A 104 5.92 -5.60 11.23
N VAL A 105 6.61 -5.12 12.26
CA VAL A 105 6.58 -3.71 12.68
C VAL A 105 7.59 -2.93 11.83
N ILE A 106 7.26 -2.78 10.55
CA ILE A 106 8.10 -2.11 9.54
C ILE A 106 7.21 -1.30 8.60
N SER A 107 7.74 -0.22 8.04
CA SER A 107 7.00 0.69 7.14
C SER A 107 6.52 0.01 5.86
N GLU A 108 7.22 -1.03 5.38
CA GLU A 108 6.83 -1.83 4.21
C GLU A 108 5.50 -2.56 4.39
N ALA A 109 5.21 -3.00 5.62
CA ALA A 109 3.96 -3.69 5.93
C ALA A 109 2.73 -2.81 5.69
N LEU A 110 2.86 -1.50 5.84
CA LEU A 110 1.84 -0.51 5.51
C LEU A 110 2.02 0.06 4.09
N GLY A 111 3.25 0.30 3.67
CA GLY A 111 3.58 0.93 2.41
C GLY A 111 3.16 0.13 1.18
N LEU A 112 3.38 -1.19 1.18
CA LEU A 112 3.04 -2.05 0.05
C LEU A 112 1.52 -2.12 -0.23
N PRO A 113 0.64 -2.34 0.77
CA PRO A 113 -0.80 -2.25 0.57
C PRO A 113 -1.26 -0.88 0.07
N LEU A 114 -0.74 0.20 0.61
CA LEU A 114 -1.06 1.56 0.14
C LEU A 114 -0.61 1.78 -1.31
N PHE A 115 0.52 1.22 -1.70
CA PHE A 115 0.99 1.28 -3.09
C PHE A 115 0.05 0.53 -4.06
N TYR A 116 -0.51 -0.61 -3.65
CA TYR A 116 -1.52 -1.31 -4.45
C TYR A 116 -2.79 -0.46 -4.61
N LEU A 117 -3.27 0.17 -3.54
CA LEU A 117 -4.41 1.09 -3.62
C LEU A 117 -4.12 2.31 -4.49
N PHE A 118 -2.93 2.90 -4.37
CA PHE A 118 -2.47 3.99 -5.23
C PHE A 118 -2.50 3.57 -6.71
N THR A 119 -1.97 2.40 -7.05
CA THR A 119 -1.96 1.88 -8.41
C THR A 119 -3.38 1.70 -8.96
N ALA A 120 -4.28 1.11 -8.17
CA ALA A 120 -5.69 0.94 -8.56
C ALA A 120 -6.39 2.29 -8.81
N GLN A 121 -6.14 3.30 -7.95
CA GLN A 121 -6.72 4.64 -8.13
C GLN A 121 -6.11 5.40 -9.33
N CYS A 122 -4.82 5.25 -9.59
CA CYS A 122 -4.20 5.79 -10.80
C CYS A 122 -4.81 5.17 -12.08
N MET A 123 -5.00 3.85 -12.09
CA MET A 123 -5.72 3.19 -13.20
C MET A 123 -7.11 3.77 -13.37
N LYS A 124 -7.89 3.87 -12.29
CA LYS A 124 -9.23 4.45 -12.32
C LYS A 124 -9.20 5.90 -12.84
N MET A 125 -8.26 6.73 -12.40
CA MET A 125 -8.08 8.10 -12.88
C MET A 125 -7.85 8.14 -14.40
N VAL A 126 -6.94 7.31 -14.91
CA VAL A 126 -6.60 7.30 -16.36
C VAL A 126 -7.78 6.86 -17.21
N TYR A 127 -8.56 5.87 -16.77
CA TYR A 127 -9.60 5.27 -17.57
C TYR A 127 -10.97 5.95 -17.44
N THR A 128 -11.36 6.31 -16.22
CA THR A 128 -12.68 6.92 -15.97
C THR A 128 -12.62 8.44 -15.94
N ARG A 129 -11.42 9.03 -15.81
CA ARG A 129 -11.19 10.48 -15.69
C ARG A 129 -11.96 11.15 -14.55
N GLN A 130 -12.32 10.36 -13.54
CA GLN A 130 -13.03 10.87 -12.38
C GLN A 130 -12.11 11.71 -11.49
N ARG A 131 -12.54 12.94 -11.17
CA ARG A 131 -11.80 13.85 -10.29
C ARG A 131 -11.54 13.24 -8.90
N GLY A 132 -12.49 12.46 -8.39
CA GLY A 132 -12.34 11.73 -7.12
C GLY A 132 -11.18 10.73 -7.16
N ALA A 133 -10.98 10.02 -8.28
CA ALA A 133 -9.86 9.09 -8.43
C ALA A 133 -8.52 9.82 -8.51
N ALA A 134 -8.49 11.00 -9.16
CA ALA A 134 -7.29 11.84 -9.19
C ALA A 134 -6.92 12.36 -7.78
N LEU A 135 -7.91 12.83 -7.02
CA LEU A 135 -7.67 13.33 -5.66
C LEU A 135 -7.24 12.18 -4.72
N SER A 136 -7.94 11.03 -4.75
CA SER A 136 -7.58 9.89 -3.89
C SER A 136 -6.21 9.32 -4.22
N SER A 137 -5.82 9.23 -5.50
CA SER A 137 -4.48 8.79 -5.88
C SER A 137 -3.40 9.81 -5.47
N LEU A 138 -3.67 11.12 -5.54
CA LEU A 138 -2.76 12.15 -5.02
C LEU A 138 -2.58 12.00 -3.51
N LEU A 139 -3.66 11.91 -2.75
CA LEU A 139 -3.59 11.70 -1.31
C LEU A 139 -2.81 10.45 -0.94
N LEU A 140 -3.07 9.33 -1.63
CA LEU A 140 -2.31 8.10 -1.41
C LEU A 140 -0.82 8.25 -1.72
N SER A 141 -0.43 8.99 -2.77
CA SER A 141 0.99 9.24 -3.06
C SER A 141 1.66 10.08 -1.98
N LEU A 142 0.97 11.07 -1.42
CA LEU A 142 1.46 11.87 -0.30
C LEU A 142 1.61 11.00 0.97
N PHE A 143 0.59 10.20 1.30
CA PHE A 143 0.69 9.26 2.42
C PHE A 143 1.85 8.27 2.25
N LEU A 144 2.03 7.71 1.06
CA LEU A 144 3.13 6.80 0.75
C LEU A 144 4.50 7.44 0.98
N SER A 145 4.68 8.69 0.56
CA SER A 145 5.94 9.42 0.77
C SER A 145 6.23 9.68 2.25
N LEU A 146 5.19 9.84 3.08
CA LEU A 146 5.32 10.02 4.53
C LEU A 146 5.48 8.69 5.29
N VAL A 147 4.96 7.58 4.75
CA VAL A 147 5.18 6.23 5.30
C VAL A 147 6.61 5.77 5.03
N ARG A 148 7.15 6.12 3.85
CA ARG A 148 8.48 5.71 3.43
C ARG A 148 9.05 6.70 2.42
N GLY A 149 10.16 7.35 2.78
CA GLY A 149 10.81 8.37 1.92
C GLY A 149 11.13 7.88 0.51
N GLN A 150 11.51 6.61 0.36
CA GLN A 150 11.75 5.98 -0.94
C GLN A 150 10.50 5.98 -1.85
N MET A 151 9.28 6.05 -1.28
CA MET A 151 8.03 6.08 -2.03
C MET A 151 7.68 7.46 -2.60
N MET A 152 8.53 8.48 -2.43
CA MET A 152 8.36 9.80 -3.08
C MET A 152 8.24 9.70 -4.61
N PHE A 153 8.80 8.65 -5.23
CA PHE A 153 8.62 8.41 -6.66
C PHE A 153 7.14 8.28 -7.08
N THR A 154 6.25 7.91 -6.16
CA THR A 154 4.81 7.81 -6.46
C THR A 154 4.19 9.17 -6.79
N ILE A 155 4.72 10.27 -6.25
CA ILE A 155 4.31 11.65 -6.61
C ILE A 155 4.69 11.92 -8.06
N LEU A 156 5.89 11.54 -8.49
CA LEU A 156 6.31 11.67 -9.89
C LEU A 156 5.46 10.82 -10.82
N LEU A 157 5.16 9.58 -10.43
CA LEU A 157 4.26 8.71 -11.20
C LEU A 157 2.86 9.33 -11.30
N TRP A 158 2.33 9.91 -10.21
CA TRP A 158 1.05 10.58 -10.24
C TRP A 158 1.05 11.76 -11.22
N LEU A 159 2.10 12.59 -11.24
CA LEU A 159 2.24 13.69 -12.17
C LEU A 159 2.26 13.21 -13.63
N VAL A 160 2.97 12.12 -13.92
CA VAL A 160 3.00 11.52 -15.27
C VAL A 160 1.61 11.06 -15.70
N PHE A 161 0.89 10.35 -14.83
CA PHE A 161 -0.47 9.86 -15.15
C PHE A 161 -1.47 11.02 -15.29
N ALA A 162 -1.43 12.01 -14.41
CA ALA A 162 -2.27 13.19 -14.48
C ALA A 162 -2.00 14.01 -15.76
N GLY A 163 -0.72 14.21 -16.10
CA GLY A 163 -0.30 14.85 -17.35
C GLY A 163 -0.81 14.11 -18.59
N ALA A 164 -0.70 12.79 -18.61
CA ALA A 164 -1.23 11.97 -19.70
C ALA A 164 -2.75 12.14 -19.88
N VAL A 165 -3.51 12.18 -18.78
CA VAL A 165 -4.96 12.43 -18.82
C VAL A 165 -5.27 13.80 -19.44
N VAL A 166 -4.58 14.87 -19.01
CA VAL A 166 -4.78 16.23 -19.52
C VAL A 166 -4.44 16.33 -21.00
N ILE A 167 -3.34 15.70 -21.46
CA ILE A 167 -2.96 15.71 -22.89
C ILE A 167 -4.01 15.02 -23.75
N VAL A 168 -4.52 13.86 -23.29
CA VAL A 168 -5.56 13.13 -24.04
C VAL A 168 -6.86 13.93 -24.10
N GLU A 169 -7.24 14.63 -23.03
CA GLU A 169 -8.43 15.49 -23.04
C GLU A 169 -8.30 16.67 -23.99
N LYS A 170 -7.16 17.39 -23.96
CA LYS A 170 -6.90 18.48 -24.90
C LYS A 170 -6.97 18.04 -26.36
N LYS A 171 -6.37 16.88 -26.70
CA LYS A 171 -6.46 16.32 -28.06
C LYS A 171 -7.90 15.99 -28.50
N LYS A 172 -8.77 15.57 -27.59
CA LYS A 172 -10.19 15.32 -27.90
C LYS A 172 -10.96 16.63 -28.14
N LEU A 173 -10.68 17.67 -27.37
CA LEU A 173 -11.31 18.97 -27.55
C LEU A 173 -10.86 19.65 -28.85
N ALA A 174 -9.61 19.51 -29.27
CA ALA A 174 -9.08 20.08 -30.51
C ALA A 174 -9.61 19.39 -31.79
N LYS A 175 -10.21 18.18 -31.66
CA LYS A 175 -10.80 17.45 -32.80
C LYS A 175 -12.31 17.64 -32.93
N ARG A 176 -12.95 18.36 -32.02
CA ARG A 176 -14.37 18.78 -32.07
C ARG A 176 -14.50 20.18 -32.61
#